data_16749ad10415f06fe682c6cb7c309a45
#
_entry.id   16749ad10415f06fe682c6cb7c309a45
#
_cell.length_a   1.000
_cell.length_b   1.000
_cell.length_c   1.000
_cell.angle_alpha   90.00
_cell.angle_beta   90.00
_cell.angle_gamma   90.00
#
_symmetry.space_group_name_H-M   'P 1'
#
loop_
_entity.id
_entity.type
_entity.pdbx_description
1 polymer ?
#
loop_
_entity_poly.entity_id
_entity_poly.type
_entity_poly.pdbx_seq_one_letter_code
_entity_poly.pdbx_strand_id
1 'polypeptide(L)' 'MASQSPDMVNSPSHYQLDGLEVIDIIKALLTPEEYRGFLKGNDLKYIFREPHKGNPVQDVGKHIWYAQRYHDALLEEGKQ' A
#
# COMPACT_ATOMS: atom_id res chain seq x y z
N MET A 1 -2.26 -22.64 -0.62
CA MET A 1 -3.04 -21.51 -0.47
C MET A 1 -3.85 -21.29 -1.63
N ALA A 2 -4.94 -21.49 -1.40
CA ALA A 2 -5.70 -21.58 -2.52
C ALA A 2 -6.24 -20.36 -3.02
N SER A 3 -6.80 -19.69 -2.26
CA SER A 3 -7.66 -18.70 -2.77
C SER A 3 -6.97 -17.55 -3.37
N GLN A 4 -7.48 -17.09 -4.43
CA GLN A 4 -7.00 -15.95 -5.11
C GLN A 4 -7.97 -14.84 -4.90
N SER A 5 -7.61 -13.90 -4.15
CA SER A 5 -8.48 -12.76 -4.03
C SER A 5 -8.19 -11.80 -5.16
N PRO A 6 -9.20 -11.25 -5.79
CA PRO A 6 -8.97 -10.26 -6.83
C PRO A 6 -8.47 -8.95 -6.30
N ASP A 7 -8.61 -8.74 -5.01
CA ASP A 7 -8.25 -7.46 -4.42
C ASP A 7 -6.94 -7.58 -3.68
N MET A 8 -5.84 -7.48 -4.40
CA MET A 8 -4.53 -7.60 -3.82
C MET A 8 -4.07 -6.35 -3.10
N VAL A 9 -4.79 -5.25 -3.25
CA VAL A 9 -4.42 -3.99 -2.64
C VAL A 9 -5.12 -3.80 -1.31
N ASN A 10 -6.37 -4.19 -1.25
CA ASN A 10 -7.23 -3.92 -0.10
C ASN A 10 -7.39 -5.12 0.80
N SER A 11 -6.30 -5.76 1.16
CA SER A 11 -6.33 -6.79 2.19
C SER A 11 -7.13 -8.01 1.81
N PRO A 12 -6.71 -8.72 0.79
CA PRO A 12 -7.34 -10.00 0.49
C PRO A 12 -7.25 -10.92 1.69
N SER A 13 -8.28 -11.70 1.92
CA SER A 13 -8.34 -12.52 3.12
C SER A 13 -7.18 -13.48 3.26
N HIS A 14 -6.63 -13.98 2.16
CA HIS A 14 -5.53 -14.94 2.26
C HIS A 14 -4.20 -14.28 2.66
N TYR A 15 -4.16 -12.96 2.75
CA TYR A 15 -2.98 -12.25 3.23
C TYR A 15 -3.10 -11.84 4.68
N GLN A 16 -4.19 -12.17 5.34
CA GLN A 16 -4.35 -11.85 6.74
C GLN A 16 -3.78 -12.96 7.60
N LEU A 17 -3.02 -12.58 8.59
CA LEU A 17 -2.40 -13.51 9.53
C LEU A 17 -2.83 -13.12 10.93
N ASP A 18 -3.73 -13.90 11.54
CA ASP A 18 -4.19 -13.64 12.89
C ASP A 18 -4.72 -12.21 13.06
N GLY A 19 -5.49 -11.76 12.08
CA GLY A 19 -6.07 -10.43 12.14
C GLY A 19 -5.18 -9.33 11.67
N LEU A 20 -3.95 -9.65 11.27
CA LEU A 20 -3.03 -8.66 10.71
C LEU A 20 -3.00 -8.78 9.21
N GLU A 21 -2.90 -7.65 8.55
CA GLU A 21 -2.70 -7.63 7.11
C GLU A 21 -1.22 -7.57 6.80
N VAL A 22 -0.85 -7.98 5.60
CA VAL A 22 0.55 -7.98 5.21
C VAL A 22 1.17 -6.59 5.36
N ILE A 23 0.41 -5.55 5.06
CA ILE A 23 0.93 -4.18 5.18
C ILE A 23 1.29 -3.87 6.64
N ASP A 24 0.55 -4.40 7.60
CA ASP A 24 0.86 -4.18 9.00
C ASP A 24 2.13 -4.91 9.41
N ILE A 25 2.35 -6.08 8.84
CA ILE A 25 3.57 -6.84 9.08
C ILE A 25 4.77 -6.10 8.51
N ILE A 26 4.64 -5.59 7.29
CA ILE A 26 5.69 -4.80 6.67
C ILE A 26 6.03 -3.60 7.53
N LYS A 27 5.00 -2.90 8.00
CA LYS A 27 5.20 -1.74 8.85
C LYS A 27 5.97 -2.09 10.12
N ALA A 28 5.64 -3.24 10.71
CA ALA A 28 6.30 -3.66 11.94
C ALA A 28 7.75 -4.04 11.74
N LEU A 29 8.10 -4.54 10.57
CA LEU A 29 9.45 -5.01 10.29
C LEU A 29 10.38 -3.92 9.80
N LEU A 30 9.86 -2.84 9.27
CA LEU A 30 10.66 -1.76 8.74
C LEU A 30 10.76 -0.62 9.74
N THR A 31 11.83 0.13 9.66
CA THR A 31 11.90 1.37 10.42
C THR A 31 10.86 2.34 9.85
N PRO A 32 10.50 3.36 10.62
CA PRO A 32 9.54 4.34 10.08
C PRO A 32 9.99 4.97 8.77
N GLU A 33 11.27 5.24 8.64
CA GLU A 33 11.80 5.82 7.41
C GLU A 33 11.70 4.84 6.25
N GLU A 34 12.03 3.59 6.49
CA GLU A 34 11.93 2.56 5.46
C GLU A 34 10.49 2.35 5.03
N TYR A 35 9.58 2.34 5.98
CA TYR A 35 8.18 2.17 5.68
C TYR A 35 7.64 3.32 4.82
N ARG A 36 8.02 4.55 5.15
CA ARG A 36 7.63 5.69 4.33
C ARG A 36 8.17 5.57 2.91
N GLY A 37 9.41 5.11 2.77
CA GLY A 37 9.99 4.90 1.45
C GLY A 37 9.26 3.83 0.66
N PHE A 38 8.88 2.75 1.32
CA PHE A 38 8.11 1.69 0.70
C PHE A 38 6.77 2.22 0.18
N LEU A 39 6.07 2.99 0.99
CA LEU A 39 4.76 3.54 0.60
C LEU A 39 4.91 4.52 -0.56
N LYS A 40 5.91 5.39 -0.46
CA LYS A 40 6.14 6.40 -1.48
C LYS A 40 6.51 5.76 -2.81
N GLY A 41 7.35 4.73 -2.76
CA GLY A 41 7.75 4.03 -3.97
C GLY A 41 6.58 3.36 -4.66
N ASN A 42 5.71 2.73 -3.89
CA ASN A 42 4.53 2.11 -4.48
C ASN A 42 3.58 3.15 -5.06
N ASP A 43 3.40 4.27 -4.35
CA ASP A 43 2.57 5.35 -4.83
C ASP A 43 3.07 5.84 -6.19
N LEU A 44 4.36 6.13 -6.28
CA LEU A 44 4.96 6.62 -7.51
C LEU A 44 4.82 5.61 -8.64
N LYS A 45 4.96 4.33 -8.31
CA LYS A 45 4.82 3.28 -9.33
C LYS A 45 3.47 3.37 -10.02
N TYR A 46 2.41 3.55 -9.26
CA TYR A 46 1.07 3.60 -9.83
C TYR A 46 0.79 4.90 -10.56
N ILE A 47 1.38 6.01 -10.12
CA ILE A 47 1.27 7.27 -10.84
C ILE A 47 1.88 7.14 -12.23
N PHE A 48 3.07 6.57 -12.31
CA PHE A 48 3.76 6.45 -13.60
C PHE A 48 3.16 5.37 -14.48
N ARG A 49 2.55 4.37 -13.89
CA ARG A 49 1.99 3.26 -14.62
C ARG A 49 0.65 3.61 -15.26
N GLU A 50 -0.08 4.49 -14.64
CA GLU A 50 -1.46 4.79 -14.98
C GLU A 50 -1.65 5.12 -16.47
N PRO A 51 -0.83 6.00 -17.08
CA PRO A 51 -1.08 6.34 -18.48
C PRO A 51 -0.69 5.25 -19.48
N HIS A 52 -0.06 4.19 -19.02
CA HIS A 52 0.50 3.19 -19.93
C HIS A 52 -0.14 1.82 -19.87
N LYS A 53 -0.97 1.55 -18.87
CA LYS A 53 -1.46 0.20 -18.63
C LYS A 53 -2.93 -0.02 -18.97
N GLY A 54 -3.62 0.99 -19.40
CA GLY A 54 -4.99 0.81 -19.86
C GLY A 54 -6.04 0.64 -18.78
N ASN A 55 -5.67 0.83 -17.52
CA ASN A 55 -6.63 0.76 -16.43
C ASN A 55 -6.40 1.90 -15.46
N PRO A 56 -6.66 3.13 -15.89
CA PRO A 56 -6.34 4.30 -15.07
C PRO A 56 -7.14 4.37 -13.78
N VAL A 57 -8.38 3.93 -13.80
CA VAL A 57 -9.20 4.00 -12.59
C VAL A 57 -8.59 3.12 -11.50
N GLN A 58 -8.20 1.92 -11.85
CA GLN A 58 -7.61 1.00 -10.89
C GLN A 58 -6.26 1.52 -10.38
N ASP A 59 -5.41 2.00 -11.29
CA ASP A 59 -4.09 2.46 -10.90
C ASP A 59 -4.17 3.72 -10.04
N VAL A 60 -5.09 4.63 -10.34
CA VAL A 60 -5.29 5.79 -9.48
C VAL A 60 -5.83 5.37 -8.12
N GLY A 61 -6.69 4.35 -8.08
CA GLY A 61 -7.16 3.83 -6.81
C GLY A 61 -6.03 3.31 -5.94
N LYS A 62 -5.09 2.61 -6.55
CA LYS A 62 -3.92 2.11 -5.81
C LYS A 62 -3.04 3.26 -5.34
N HIS A 63 -2.86 4.26 -6.18
CA HIS A 63 -2.12 5.45 -5.81
C HIS A 63 -2.75 6.11 -4.57
N ILE A 64 -4.06 6.28 -4.57
CA ILE A 64 -4.75 6.90 -3.44
C ILE A 64 -4.55 6.07 -2.17
N TRP A 65 -4.64 4.75 -2.29
CA TRP A 65 -4.50 3.86 -1.15
C TRP A 65 -3.11 4.01 -0.50
N TYR A 66 -2.05 4.01 -1.32
CA TYR A 66 -0.70 4.16 -0.79
C TYR A 66 -0.45 5.59 -0.31
N ALA A 67 -0.98 6.58 -1.00
CA ALA A 67 -0.81 7.97 -0.58
C ALA A 67 -1.46 8.23 0.78
N GLN A 68 -2.63 7.64 1.00
CA GLN A 68 -3.31 7.79 2.29
C GLN A 68 -2.47 7.20 3.42
N ARG A 69 -1.91 6.02 3.19
CA ARG A 69 -1.08 5.39 4.21
C ARG A 69 0.21 6.16 4.45
N TYR A 70 0.75 6.77 3.42
CA TYR A 70 1.93 7.62 3.57
C TYR A 70 1.60 8.83 4.43
N HIS A 71 0.47 9.44 4.16
CA HIS A 71 0.00 10.58 4.96
C HIS A 71 -0.19 10.17 6.42
N ASP A 72 -0.81 9.01 6.65
CA ASP A 72 -1.02 8.52 8.01
C ASP A 72 0.29 8.26 8.73
N ALA A 73 1.27 7.71 8.01
CA ALA A 73 2.58 7.45 8.59
C ALA A 73 3.25 8.74 9.04
N LEU A 74 3.15 9.78 8.23
CA LEU A 74 3.71 11.08 8.61
C LEU A 74 3.03 11.64 9.85
N LEU A 75 1.73 11.48 9.94
CA LEU A 75 1.00 11.94 11.12
C LEU A 75 1.42 11.18 12.37
N GLU A 76 1.61 9.87 12.26
CA GLU A 76 2.06 9.06 13.38
C GLU A 76 3.42 9.49 13.89
N GLU A 77 4.28 9.96 12.99
CA GLU A 77 5.60 10.44 13.37
C GLU A 77 5.59 11.88 13.86
N GLY A 78 4.43 12.50 13.93
CA GLY A 78 4.32 13.88 14.37
C GLY A 78 4.75 14.92 13.36
N LYS A 79 4.80 14.54 12.11
CA LYS A 79 5.19 15.49 11.06
C LYS A 79 4.01 16.34 10.65
N GLN A 80 4.32 17.54 10.20
CA GLN A 80 3.30 18.52 9.82
C GLN A 80 3.29 18.70 8.32
#